data_552ff6adeb7e6e0e048f338fe124f3e7
#
_entry.id   552ff6adeb7e6e0e048f338fe124f3e7
#
_cell.length_a   1.000
_cell.length_b   1.000
_cell.length_c   1.000
_cell.angle_alpha   90.00
_cell.angle_beta   90.00
_cell.angle_gamma   90.00
#
_symmetry.space_group_name_H-M   'P 1'
#
loop_
_entity.id
_entity.type
_entity.pdbx_description
1 polymer ?
#
loop_
_entity_poly.entity_id
_entity_poly.type
_entity_poly.pdbx_seq_one_letter_code
_entity_poly.pdbx_strand_id
1 'polypeptide(L)'
;GTSNRYATAVRKSFLITGGAGCLGINLTRFLLAKGQSVTSLDISELDYADVRDQINAIRGDIRDTTTVDAVMREVQIVVHTAAALPLYEPHEIFSTDVDGARNLLKAAYSHGVERFIHISSSAVYGIPDHHPLLEDDQLYGVGPYGQAKVEAEGLCEEYRAQGMCVPILRPKSFLGPERLGIFAMLYEWAKDGKNFPVLGPGDQPYQFLDVEDLCEAIWLCATLSQSVTND
;
A
#
# COMPACT_ATOMS: atom_id res chain seq x y z
N GLY A 1 -30.06 5.34 27.45
CA GLY A 1 -28.61 5.32 27.42
C GLY A 1 -28.14 5.03 26.01
N THR A 2 -27.87 6.05 25.21
CA THR A 2 -27.24 5.93 23.89
C THR A 2 -25.78 5.58 24.10
N SER A 3 -25.43 4.32 23.95
CA SER A 3 -24.03 3.90 23.96
C SER A 3 -23.29 4.58 22.80
N ASN A 4 -22.29 5.34 23.17
CA ASN A 4 -21.35 6.02 22.28
C ASN A 4 -20.66 4.96 21.38
N ARG A 5 -21.13 4.79 20.14
CA ARG A 5 -20.59 3.83 19.16
C ARG A 5 -19.34 4.33 18.43
N TYR A 6 -18.73 5.38 18.91
CA TYR A 6 -17.44 5.84 18.42
C TYR A 6 -16.36 5.48 19.44
N ALA A 7 -16.04 4.18 19.51
CA ALA A 7 -14.76 3.82 20.10
C ALA A 7 -13.71 4.55 19.29
N THR A 8 -13.03 5.53 19.88
CA THR A 8 -11.86 6.19 19.29
C THR A 8 -10.87 5.08 18.95
N ALA A 9 -10.53 4.95 17.66
CA ALA A 9 -9.55 3.96 17.22
C ALA A 9 -8.25 4.17 18.01
N VAL A 10 -7.64 3.07 18.48
CA VAL A 10 -6.38 3.10 19.21
C VAL A 10 -5.33 3.79 18.33
N ARG A 11 -4.59 4.75 18.90
CA ARG A 11 -3.53 5.44 18.20
C ARG A 11 -2.38 4.47 17.89
N LYS A 12 -2.06 4.34 16.61
CA LYS A 12 -0.95 3.52 16.10
C LYS A 12 0.09 4.43 15.44
N SER A 13 1.31 3.92 15.36
CA SER A 13 2.38 4.57 14.61
C SER A 13 2.49 3.98 13.21
N PHE A 14 2.24 4.82 12.21
CA PHE A 14 2.30 4.47 10.79
C PHE A 14 3.59 4.99 10.17
N LEU A 15 4.22 4.17 9.35
CA LEU A 15 5.25 4.60 8.40
C LEU A 15 4.64 4.57 7.01
N ILE A 16 4.65 5.72 6.33
CA ILE A 16 4.26 5.83 4.92
C ILE A 16 5.53 6.01 4.10
N THR A 17 5.84 5.06 3.25
CA THR A 17 6.89 5.23 2.23
C THR A 17 6.28 5.84 0.98
N GLY A 18 6.99 6.74 0.30
CA GLY A 18 6.39 7.53 -0.76
C GLY A 18 5.43 8.62 -0.23
N GLY A 19 5.67 9.09 0.98
CA GLY A 19 4.77 10.00 1.70
C GLY A 19 4.61 11.38 1.08
N ALA A 20 5.53 11.82 0.24
CA ALA A 20 5.44 13.09 -0.51
C ALA A 20 4.67 12.96 -1.84
N GLY A 21 4.33 11.74 -2.27
CA GLY A 21 3.51 11.50 -3.45
C GLY A 21 2.02 11.79 -3.22
N CYS A 22 1.23 11.72 -4.27
CA CYS A 22 -0.20 12.04 -4.22
C CYS A 22 -0.96 11.14 -3.23
N LEU A 23 -0.77 9.84 -3.29
CA LEU A 23 -1.40 8.92 -2.32
C LEU A 23 -0.84 9.16 -0.91
N GLY A 24 0.48 9.29 -0.78
CA GLY A 24 1.13 9.45 0.51
C GLY A 24 0.67 10.68 1.28
N ILE A 25 0.54 11.83 0.62
CA ILE A 25 0.06 13.06 1.28
C ILE A 25 -1.42 12.99 1.66
N ASN A 26 -2.26 12.45 0.79
CA ASN A 26 -3.68 12.27 1.10
C ASN A 26 -3.88 11.26 2.26
N LEU A 27 -3.13 10.18 2.27
CA LEU A 27 -3.15 9.21 3.36
C LEU A 27 -2.65 9.83 4.67
N THR A 28 -1.61 10.65 4.62
CA THR A 28 -1.10 11.38 5.79
C THR A 28 -2.20 12.24 6.40
N ARG A 29 -2.90 13.05 5.60
CA ARG A 29 -4.02 13.88 6.07
C ARG A 29 -5.15 13.03 6.65
N PHE A 30 -5.47 11.93 5.98
CA PHE A 30 -6.50 10.99 6.44
C PHE A 30 -6.16 10.38 7.80
N LEU A 31 -4.94 9.89 7.98
CA LEU A 31 -4.50 9.29 9.23
C LEU A 31 -4.40 10.31 10.38
N LEU A 32 -3.94 11.52 10.11
CA LEU A 32 -3.94 12.59 11.11
C LEU A 32 -5.36 12.93 11.56
N ALA A 33 -6.32 12.98 10.65
CA ALA A 33 -7.74 13.19 10.99
C ALA A 33 -8.30 12.04 11.84
N LYS A 34 -7.75 10.85 11.75
CA LYS A 34 -8.07 9.67 12.57
C LYS A 34 -7.28 9.65 13.91
N GLY A 35 -6.49 10.66 14.20
CA GLY A 35 -5.69 10.74 15.43
C GLY A 35 -4.47 9.82 15.46
N GLN A 36 -4.01 9.36 14.31
CA GLN A 36 -2.89 8.45 14.22
C GLN A 36 -1.55 9.19 14.18
N SER A 37 -0.46 8.51 14.56
CA SER A 37 0.90 9.02 14.47
C SER A 37 1.50 8.63 13.12
N VAL A 38 2.14 9.56 12.42
CA VAL A 38 2.65 9.34 11.06
C VAL A 38 4.13 9.71 10.97
N THR A 39 4.91 8.78 10.43
CA THR A 39 6.26 9.03 9.90
C THR A 39 6.19 8.86 8.37
N SER A 40 6.73 9.82 7.64
CA SER A 40 6.80 9.81 6.18
C SER A 40 8.25 9.64 5.72
N LEU A 41 8.48 8.72 4.81
CA LEU A 41 9.77 8.51 4.16
C LEU A 41 9.63 8.70 2.65
N ASP A 42 10.37 9.63 2.08
CA ASP A 42 10.39 9.88 0.64
C ASP A 42 11.76 10.42 0.23
N ILE A 43 12.16 10.14 -1.01
CA ILE A 43 13.35 10.76 -1.62
C ILE A 43 13.15 12.25 -1.88
N SER A 44 11.90 12.66 -2.06
CA SER A 44 11.52 14.05 -2.24
C SER A 44 11.18 14.71 -0.91
N GLU A 45 11.41 16.02 -0.83
CA GLU A 45 11.02 16.80 0.33
C GLU A 45 9.50 16.86 0.45
N LEU A 46 9.00 16.71 1.66
CA LEU A 46 7.57 16.89 1.95
C LEU A 46 7.29 18.38 2.16
N ASP A 47 6.80 19.04 1.12
CA ASP A 47 6.52 20.48 1.10
C ASP A 47 5.02 20.78 1.20
N TYR A 48 4.43 20.36 2.31
CA TYR A 48 3.01 20.62 2.63
C TYR A 48 2.91 21.20 4.04
N ALA A 49 2.71 22.51 4.11
CA ALA A 49 2.74 23.26 5.36
C ALA A 49 1.69 22.79 6.39
N ASP A 50 0.54 22.28 5.92
CA ASP A 50 -0.55 21.82 6.78
C ASP A 50 -0.22 20.56 7.57
N VAL A 51 0.71 19.74 7.10
CA VAL A 51 1.03 18.45 7.75
C VAL A 51 2.46 18.36 8.27
N ARG A 52 3.38 19.13 7.71
CA ARG A 52 4.82 18.99 7.99
C ARG A 52 5.18 19.06 9.48
N ASP A 53 4.52 19.91 10.25
CA ASP A 53 4.77 20.07 11.68
C ASP A 53 4.00 19.06 12.55
N GLN A 54 3.12 18.27 11.96
CA GLN A 54 2.29 17.28 12.64
C GLN A 54 2.81 15.85 12.51
N ILE A 55 3.84 15.63 11.67
CA ILE A 55 4.40 14.32 11.39
C ILE A 55 5.92 14.33 11.51
N ASN A 56 6.51 13.15 11.54
CA ASN A 56 7.94 12.98 11.38
C ASN A 56 8.25 12.77 9.88
N ALA A 57 8.68 13.83 9.19
CA ALA A 57 9.01 13.77 7.78
C ALA A 57 10.51 13.50 7.61
N ILE A 58 10.84 12.36 7.00
CA ILE A 58 12.21 11.92 6.76
C ILE A 58 12.44 11.87 5.26
N ARG A 59 13.50 12.54 4.81
CA ARG A 59 13.98 12.43 3.44
C ARG A 59 15.00 11.31 3.34
N GLY A 60 14.73 10.33 2.51
CA GLY A 60 15.61 9.16 2.36
C GLY A 60 15.12 8.19 1.31
N ASP A 61 15.96 7.22 0.99
CA ASP A 61 15.74 6.23 -0.04
C ASP A 61 15.49 4.85 0.56
N ILE A 62 14.43 4.18 0.14
CA ILE A 62 14.13 2.82 0.59
C ILE A 62 15.17 1.78 0.18
N ARG A 63 16.04 2.12 -0.78
CA ARG A 63 17.19 1.29 -1.18
C ARG A 63 18.34 1.35 -0.17
N ASP A 64 18.33 2.33 0.70
CA ASP A 64 19.33 2.47 1.78
C ASP A 64 18.88 1.70 3.03
N THR A 65 19.53 0.57 3.29
CA THR A 65 19.20 -0.32 4.41
C THR A 65 19.35 0.35 5.78
N THR A 66 20.32 1.24 5.93
CA THR A 66 20.53 1.98 7.19
C THR A 66 19.38 2.94 7.47
N THR A 67 18.93 3.68 6.46
CA THR A 67 17.77 4.57 6.57
C THR A 67 16.51 3.77 6.88
N VAL A 68 16.27 2.68 6.17
CA VAL A 68 15.09 1.82 6.35
C VAL A 68 15.05 1.24 7.77
N ASP A 69 16.17 0.73 8.27
CA ASP A 69 16.22 0.21 9.63
C ASP A 69 15.94 1.30 10.67
N ALA A 70 16.52 2.48 10.49
CA ALA A 70 16.33 3.60 11.42
C ALA A 70 14.87 4.08 11.50
N VAL A 71 14.18 4.20 10.36
CA VAL A 71 12.78 4.67 10.34
C VAL A 71 11.79 3.60 10.81
N MET A 72 12.18 2.32 10.78
CA MET A 72 11.31 1.21 11.15
C MET A 72 11.15 1.04 12.66
N ARG A 73 11.98 1.69 13.46
CA ARG A 73 11.90 1.61 14.92
C ARG A 73 10.57 2.15 15.42
N GLU A 74 9.93 1.42 16.31
CA GLU A 74 8.65 1.79 16.93
C GLU A 74 7.46 1.90 15.95
N VAL A 75 7.62 1.51 14.70
CA VAL A 75 6.54 1.46 13.72
C VAL A 75 5.65 0.25 13.99
N GLN A 76 4.35 0.45 14.00
CA GLN A 76 3.37 -0.61 14.16
C GLN A 76 2.75 -1.04 12.83
N ILE A 77 2.53 -0.09 11.93
CA ILE A 77 1.92 -0.34 10.62
C ILE A 77 2.71 0.38 9.54
N VAL A 78 3.14 -0.37 8.53
CA VAL A 78 3.75 0.19 7.32
C VAL A 78 2.72 0.27 6.21
N VAL A 79 2.68 1.40 5.50
CA VAL A 79 1.98 1.53 4.22
C VAL A 79 3.03 1.86 3.17
N HIS A 80 3.33 0.89 2.33
CA HIS A 80 4.37 1.01 1.31
C HIS A 80 3.79 1.48 -0.01
N THR A 81 3.92 2.79 -0.29
CA THR A 81 3.49 3.40 -1.54
C THR A 81 4.65 3.84 -2.44
N ALA A 82 5.88 3.81 -1.93
CA ALA A 82 7.05 4.22 -2.69
C ALA A 82 7.29 3.28 -3.88
N ALA A 83 7.41 3.85 -5.07
CA ALA A 83 7.67 3.10 -6.29
C ALA A 83 8.34 3.99 -7.32
N ALA A 84 9.11 3.37 -8.23
CA ALA A 84 9.59 4.05 -9.42
C ALA A 84 8.45 4.25 -10.42
N LEU A 85 8.53 5.30 -11.21
CA LEU A 85 7.58 5.54 -12.29
C LEU A 85 7.86 4.59 -13.48
N PRO A 86 6.82 4.22 -14.28
CA PRO A 86 6.97 3.30 -15.40
C PRO A 86 7.98 3.75 -16.48
N LEU A 87 8.25 5.06 -16.57
CA LEU A 87 9.17 5.65 -17.55
C LEU A 87 10.63 5.67 -17.07
N TYR A 88 10.92 5.24 -15.85
CA TYR A 88 12.29 5.15 -15.35
C TYR A 88 13.05 4.01 -16.02
N GLU A 89 14.37 4.08 -15.98
CA GLU A 89 15.22 3.00 -16.48
C GLU A 89 14.94 1.68 -15.75
N PRO A 90 14.99 0.52 -16.43
CA PRO A 90 14.66 -0.77 -15.81
C PRO A 90 15.41 -1.04 -14.50
N HIS A 91 16.71 -0.73 -14.43
CA HIS A 91 17.49 -0.95 -13.20
C HIS A 91 17.01 -0.10 -12.03
N GLU A 92 16.50 1.11 -12.27
CA GLU A 92 15.91 1.97 -11.23
C GLU A 92 14.56 1.43 -10.79
N ILE A 93 13.75 0.93 -11.72
CA ILE A 93 12.46 0.29 -11.41
C ILE A 93 12.70 -0.92 -10.51
N PHE A 94 13.60 -1.83 -10.89
CA PHE A 94 13.86 -3.04 -10.10
C PHE A 94 14.54 -2.73 -8.77
N SER A 95 15.49 -1.83 -8.72
CA SER A 95 16.15 -1.47 -7.47
C SER A 95 15.18 -0.81 -6.47
N THR A 96 14.29 0.03 -6.95
CA THR A 96 13.31 0.69 -6.08
C THR A 96 12.17 -0.26 -5.71
N ASP A 97 11.54 -0.89 -6.69
CA ASP A 97 10.31 -1.66 -6.47
C ASP A 97 10.58 -3.05 -5.87
N VAL A 98 11.71 -3.66 -6.17
CA VAL A 98 12.08 -4.99 -5.66
C VAL A 98 13.03 -4.89 -4.47
N ASP A 99 14.20 -4.30 -4.65
CA ASP A 99 15.19 -4.21 -3.56
C ASP A 99 14.71 -3.32 -2.43
N GLY A 100 14.03 -2.21 -2.75
CA GLY A 100 13.39 -1.35 -1.77
C GLY A 100 12.32 -2.06 -0.96
N ALA A 101 11.45 -2.83 -1.61
CA ALA A 101 10.43 -3.62 -0.93
C ALA A 101 11.05 -4.69 -0.05
N ARG A 102 12.10 -5.37 -0.52
CA ARG A 102 12.85 -6.36 0.28
C ARG A 102 13.44 -5.74 1.54
N ASN A 103 14.05 -4.58 1.42
CA ASN A 103 14.62 -3.88 2.57
C ASN A 103 13.54 -3.53 3.61
N LEU A 104 12.40 -3.02 3.16
CA LEU A 104 11.28 -2.66 4.03
C LEU A 104 10.68 -3.87 4.73
N LEU A 105 10.42 -4.95 3.99
CA LEU A 105 9.85 -6.18 4.55
C LEU A 105 10.78 -6.80 5.58
N LYS A 106 12.08 -6.87 5.27
CA LYS A 106 13.09 -7.39 6.19
C LYS A 106 13.15 -6.60 7.49
N ALA A 107 13.19 -5.28 7.40
CA ALA A 107 13.23 -4.41 8.56
C ALA A 107 11.92 -4.49 9.37
N ALA A 108 10.77 -4.49 8.70
CA ALA A 108 9.47 -4.63 9.34
C ALA A 108 9.35 -5.96 10.10
N TYR A 109 9.80 -7.05 9.49
CA TYR A 109 9.82 -8.36 10.14
C TYR A 109 10.73 -8.37 11.38
N SER A 110 11.94 -7.81 11.26
CA SER A 110 12.91 -7.74 12.35
C SER A 110 12.44 -6.89 13.53
N HIS A 111 11.71 -5.82 13.26
CA HIS A 111 11.19 -4.91 14.28
C HIS A 111 9.80 -5.31 14.82
N GLY A 112 9.24 -6.41 14.35
CA GLY A 112 7.94 -6.90 14.83
C GLY A 112 6.76 -6.01 14.43
N VAL A 113 6.79 -5.39 13.25
CA VAL A 113 5.69 -4.59 12.72
C VAL A 113 4.43 -5.44 12.64
N GLU A 114 3.30 -4.91 13.09
CA GLU A 114 2.03 -5.64 13.16
C GLU A 114 1.46 -5.94 11.78
N ARG A 115 1.55 -4.96 10.86
CA ARG A 115 1.02 -5.06 9.49
C ARG A 115 1.88 -4.29 8.52
N PHE A 116 2.04 -4.86 7.35
CA PHE A 116 2.72 -4.25 6.22
C PHE A 116 1.77 -4.22 5.04
N ILE A 117 1.19 -3.06 4.75
CA ILE A 117 0.24 -2.88 3.67
C ILE A 117 1.00 -2.48 2.40
N HIS A 118 1.03 -3.39 1.44
CA HIS A 118 1.72 -3.20 0.18
C HIS A 118 0.78 -2.66 -0.90
N ILE A 119 1.09 -1.48 -1.42
CA ILE A 119 0.34 -0.90 -2.53
C ILE A 119 1.01 -1.34 -3.83
N SER A 120 0.37 -2.28 -4.50
CA SER A 120 0.81 -2.81 -5.78
C SER A 120 0.11 -2.08 -6.94
N SER A 121 -0.15 -2.76 -8.02
CA SER A 121 -0.82 -2.22 -9.20
C SER A 121 -1.54 -3.34 -9.94
N SER A 122 -2.58 -3.00 -10.67
CA SER A 122 -3.21 -3.93 -11.62
C SER A 122 -2.30 -4.29 -12.78
N ALA A 123 -1.17 -3.60 -12.95
CA ALA A 123 -0.14 -3.97 -13.95
C ALA A 123 0.41 -5.39 -13.78
N VAL A 124 0.26 -6.00 -12.60
CA VAL A 124 0.65 -7.40 -12.35
C VAL A 124 -0.15 -8.39 -13.20
N TYR A 125 -1.36 -8.05 -13.59
CA TYR A 125 -2.19 -8.90 -14.47
C TYR A 125 -1.77 -8.87 -15.94
N GLY A 126 -0.92 -7.93 -16.34
CA GLY A 126 -0.53 -7.74 -17.73
C GLY A 126 -1.67 -7.19 -18.57
N ILE A 127 -1.76 -7.66 -19.82
CA ILE A 127 -2.88 -7.31 -20.70
C ILE A 127 -4.04 -8.27 -20.40
N PRO A 128 -5.17 -7.77 -19.87
CA PRO A 128 -6.27 -8.65 -19.50
C PRO A 128 -6.98 -9.22 -20.74
N ASP A 129 -7.34 -10.50 -20.68
CA ASP A 129 -8.14 -11.19 -21.68
C ASP A 129 -9.63 -11.26 -21.31
N HIS A 130 -9.99 -10.79 -20.12
CA HIS A 130 -11.36 -10.73 -19.64
C HIS A 130 -11.56 -9.55 -18.66
N HIS A 131 -12.80 -9.16 -18.46
CA HIS A 131 -13.25 -8.18 -17.47
C HIS A 131 -14.53 -8.67 -16.79
N PRO A 132 -14.73 -8.41 -15.46
CA PRO A 132 -13.75 -7.78 -14.56
C PRO A 132 -12.56 -8.70 -14.25
N LEU A 133 -11.45 -8.10 -13.81
CA LEU A 133 -10.32 -8.85 -13.30
C LEU A 133 -10.68 -9.46 -11.93
N LEU A 134 -10.25 -10.70 -11.72
CA LEU A 134 -10.43 -11.43 -10.48
C LEU A 134 -9.12 -11.51 -9.69
N GLU A 135 -9.22 -11.64 -8.37
CA GLU A 135 -8.03 -11.64 -7.49
C GLU A 135 -7.15 -12.88 -7.70
N ASP A 136 -7.74 -13.98 -8.11
CA ASP A 136 -7.05 -15.24 -8.40
C ASP A 136 -6.58 -15.37 -9.86
N ASP A 137 -6.77 -14.32 -10.67
CA ASP A 137 -6.24 -14.29 -12.02
C ASP A 137 -4.72 -14.42 -12.02
N GLN A 138 -4.19 -15.14 -12.98
CA GLN A 138 -2.75 -15.34 -13.10
C GLN A 138 -2.01 -14.01 -13.31
N LEU A 139 -0.91 -13.83 -12.57
CA LEU A 139 -0.11 -12.62 -12.64
C LEU A 139 0.86 -12.66 -13.81
N TYR A 140 0.70 -11.75 -14.76
CA TYR A 140 1.58 -11.58 -15.91
C TYR A 140 2.11 -10.14 -15.94
N GLY A 141 3.29 -9.91 -15.44
CA GLY A 141 3.92 -8.61 -15.58
C GLY A 141 4.33 -8.32 -17.02
N VAL A 142 3.85 -7.23 -17.60
CA VAL A 142 4.26 -6.74 -18.93
C VAL A 142 5.27 -5.61 -18.75
N GLY A 143 6.45 -5.79 -19.41
CA GLY A 143 7.55 -4.84 -19.31
C GLY A 143 8.20 -4.79 -17.92
N PRO A 144 9.26 -3.97 -17.75
CA PRO A 144 10.01 -3.90 -16.49
C PRO A 144 9.16 -3.48 -15.30
N TYR A 145 8.25 -2.52 -15.47
CA TYR A 145 7.38 -2.03 -14.41
C TYR A 145 6.43 -3.13 -13.89
N GLY A 146 5.73 -3.81 -14.79
CA GLY A 146 4.81 -4.89 -14.42
C GLY A 146 5.55 -6.06 -13.79
N GLN A 147 6.71 -6.44 -14.34
CA GLN A 147 7.55 -7.51 -13.80
C GLN A 147 8.06 -7.19 -12.40
N ALA A 148 8.51 -5.95 -12.15
CA ALA A 148 8.96 -5.52 -10.85
C ALA A 148 7.82 -5.55 -9.81
N LYS A 149 6.61 -5.18 -10.20
CA LYS A 149 5.42 -5.29 -9.34
C LYS A 149 5.11 -6.74 -8.98
N VAL A 150 5.19 -7.65 -9.93
CA VAL A 150 5.00 -9.10 -9.68
C VAL A 150 6.07 -9.63 -8.71
N GLU A 151 7.33 -9.27 -8.92
CA GLU A 151 8.41 -9.70 -8.02
C GLU A 151 8.25 -9.13 -6.60
N ALA A 152 7.84 -7.87 -6.48
CA ALA A 152 7.56 -7.26 -5.18
C ALA A 152 6.43 -7.98 -4.43
N GLU A 153 5.36 -8.37 -5.13
CA GLU A 153 4.29 -9.18 -4.54
C GLU A 153 4.78 -10.56 -4.14
N GLY A 154 5.67 -11.18 -4.92
CA GLY A 154 6.33 -12.44 -4.55
C GLY A 154 7.09 -12.36 -3.23
N LEU A 155 7.78 -11.24 -2.99
CA LEU A 155 8.43 -10.97 -1.70
C LEU A 155 7.42 -10.86 -0.56
N CYS A 156 6.29 -10.20 -0.80
CA CYS A 156 5.20 -10.14 0.19
C CYS A 156 4.72 -11.54 0.57
N GLU A 157 4.54 -12.43 -0.41
CA GLU A 157 4.14 -13.83 -0.18
C GLU A 157 5.17 -14.60 0.66
N GLU A 158 6.45 -14.38 0.43
CA GLU A 158 7.52 -15.01 1.23
C GLU A 158 7.39 -14.64 2.71
N TYR A 159 7.11 -13.38 3.01
CA TYR A 159 6.94 -12.91 4.39
C TYR A 159 5.60 -13.33 5.00
N ARG A 160 4.55 -13.45 4.19
CA ARG A 160 3.29 -14.07 4.60
C ARG A 160 3.53 -15.50 5.09
N ALA A 161 4.28 -16.29 4.33
CA ALA A 161 4.63 -17.65 4.70
C ALA A 161 5.40 -17.73 6.03
N GLN A 162 6.08 -16.67 6.42
CA GLN A 162 6.76 -16.54 7.71
C GLN A 162 5.85 -16.04 8.84
N GLY A 163 4.57 -15.83 8.57
CA GLY A 163 3.57 -15.40 9.56
C GLY A 163 3.35 -13.91 9.65
N MET A 164 3.95 -13.11 8.78
CA MET A 164 3.74 -11.67 8.73
C MET A 164 2.39 -11.33 8.09
N CYS A 165 1.68 -10.33 8.62
CA CYS A 165 0.46 -9.82 8.02
C CYS A 165 0.81 -8.79 6.95
N VAL A 166 0.62 -9.16 5.68
CA VAL A 166 0.96 -8.32 4.52
C VAL A 166 -0.23 -8.21 3.56
N PRO A 167 -1.21 -7.33 3.83
CA PRO A 167 -2.26 -7.04 2.86
C PRO A 167 -1.68 -6.43 1.59
N ILE A 168 -2.18 -6.86 0.43
CA ILE A 168 -1.78 -6.33 -0.87
C ILE A 168 -2.98 -5.65 -1.50
N LEU A 169 -2.84 -4.38 -1.86
CA LEU A 169 -3.83 -3.61 -2.59
C LEU A 169 -3.32 -3.39 -4.02
N ARG A 170 -4.18 -3.65 -5.02
CA ARG A 170 -3.85 -3.50 -6.44
C ARG A 170 -4.74 -2.43 -7.06
N PRO A 171 -4.41 -1.12 -6.88
CA PRO A 171 -5.17 -0.07 -7.53
C PRO A 171 -5.05 -0.21 -9.04
N LYS A 172 -6.17 -0.11 -9.74
CA LYS A 172 -6.20 -0.14 -11.20
C LYS A 172 -6.35 1.27 -11.73
N SER A 173 -5.35 1.73 -12.45
CA SER A 173 -5.38 2.97 -13.18
C SER A 173 -5.68 2.67 -14.65
N PHE A 174 -6.81 3.15 -15.17
CA PHE A 174 -7.06 3.19 -16.60
C PHE A 174 -6.61 4.53 -17.14
N LEU A 175 -5.62 4.50 -18.00
CA LEU A 175 -5.32 5.62 -18.89
C LEU A 175 -6.29 5.50 -20.09
N GLY A 176 -7.54 5.92 -19.89
CA GLY A 176 -8.47 6.07 -20.99
C GLY A 176 -8.24 7.40 -21.70
N PRO A 177 -8.78 7.57 -22.93
CA PRO A 177 -8.64 8.81 -23.67
C PRO A 177 -9.25 10.03 -22.98
N GLU A 178 -10.00 9.85 -21.92
CA GLU A 178 -10.66 10.91 -21.14
C GLU A 178 -9.89 11.37 -19.89
N ARG A 179 -8.65 10.93 -19.69
CA ARG A 179 -7.73 11.39 -18.63
C ARG A 179 -8.25 11.36 -17.18
N LEU A 180 -9.38 10.76 -16.92
CA LEU A 180 -9.87 10.52 -15.60
C LEU A 180 -9.31 9.16 -15.16
N GLY A 181 -8.32 9.18 -14.28
CA GLY A 181 -7.81 7.96 -13.69
C GLY A 181 -8.92 7.20 -13.02
N ILE A 182 -9.36 6.13 -13.66
CA ILE A 182 -10.33 5.20 -13.10
C ILE A 182 -9.53 4.24 -12.25
N PHE A 183 -9.77 4.23 -10.96
CA PHE A 183 -9.16 3.28 -10.04
C PHE A 183 -10.18 2.19 -9.71
N ALA A 184 -9.97 1.01 -10.24
CA ALA A 184 -10.57 -0.19 -9.66
C ALA A 184 -9.59 -0.75 -8.65
N MET A 185 -10.05 -1.22 -7.51
CA MET A 185 -9.20 -1.77 -6.49
C MET A 185 -9.55 -3.23 -6.26
N LEU A 186 -8.54 -4.06 -6.39
CA LEU A 186 -8.55 -5.43 -5.93
C LEU A 186 -7.58 -5.53 -4.76
N TYR A 187 -7.96 -6.20 -3.70
CA TYR A 187 -7.07 -6.43 -2.59
C TYR A 187 -7.15 -7.85 -2.10
N GLU A 188 -6.05 -8.28 -1.58
CA GLU A 188 -5.84 -9.61 -1.07
C GLU A 188 -5.34 -9.55 0.37
N TRP A 189 -5.94 -10.33 1.23
CA TRP A 189 -5.51 -10.45 2.62
C TRP A 189 -4.38 -11.45 2.78
N ALA A 190 -3.42 -11.05 3.57
CA ALA A 190 -2.14 -11.70 3.68
C ALA A 190 -2.11 -13.11 4.23
N LYS A 191 -3.02 -13.52 5.04
CA LYS A 191 -2.80 -14.74 5.82
C LYS A 191 -3.50 -15.99 5.29
N ASP A 192 -4.61 -15.82 4.58
CA ASP A 192 -5.49 -16.95 4.25
C ASP A 192 -5.83 -17.06 2.77
N GLY A 193 -5.20 -16.25 1.91
CA GLY A 193 -5.55 -16.19 0.49
C GLY A 193 -7.03 -15.85 0.27
N LYS A 194 -7.69 -15.29 1.30
CA LYS A 194 -9.09 -14.92 1.20
C LYS A 194 -9.21 -13.51 0.67
N ASN A 195 -10.03 -13.39 -0.31
CA ASN A 195 -10.26 -12.19 -1.06
C ASN A 195 -11.21 -11.28 -0.29
N PHE A 196 -10.84 -10.01 -0.16
CA PHE A 196 -11.77 -9.02 0.32
C PHE A 196 -12.87 -8.77 -0.71
N PRO A 197 -14.11 -8.55 -0.27
CA PRO A 197 -15.15 -8.20 -1.22
C PRO A 197 -14.76 -6.91 -1.95
N VAL A 198 -14.93 -6.89 -3.25
CA VAL A 198 -14.77 -5.69 -4.07
C VAL A 198 -15.70 -4.61 -3.51
N LEU A 199 -15.14 -3.44 -3.18
CA LEU A 199 -15.94 -2.32 -2.72
C LEU A 199 -16.83 -1.81 -3.86
N GLY A 200 -18.14 -2.07 -3.76
CA GLY A 200 -19.16 -1.63 -4.70
C GLY A 200 -20.02 -2.77 -5.23
N PRO A 201 -21.10 -2.48 -5.98
CA PRO A 201 -21.90 -3.50 -6.62
C PRO A 201 -21.03 -4.26 -7.63
N GLY A 202 -20.83 -5.55 -7.42
CA GLY A 202 -19.95 -6.42 -8.22
C GLY A 202 -20.42 -6.67 -9.66
N ASP A 203 -21.43 -5.96 -10.11
CA ASP A 203 -22.02 -6.03 -11.45
C ASP A 203 -21.54 -4.93 -12.39
N GLN A 204 -20.75 -3.97 -11.90
CA GLN A 204 -20.17 -2.93 -12.75
C GLN A 204 -18.74 -3.30 -13.18
N PRO A 205 -18.43 -3.32 -14.47
CA PRO A 205 -17.09 -3.67 -14.96
C PRO A 205 -16.01 -2.63 -14.60
N TYR A 206 -16.40 -1.48 -14.05
CA TYR A 206 -15.50 -0.41 -13.65
C TYR A 206 -15.94 0.16 -12.31
N GLN A 207 -15.13 -0.05 -11.28
CA GLN A 207 -15.28 0.66 -10.03
C GLN A 207 -14.28 1.81 -10.00
N PHE A 208 -14.81 3.01 -9.87
CA PHE A 208 -14.00 4.21 -9.70
C PHE A 208 -13.75 4.39 -8.21
N LEU A 209 -12.50 4.22 -7.81
CA LEU A 209 -12.07 4.61 -6.48
C LEU A 209 -11.24 5.89 -6.61
N ASP A 210 -11.67 6.95 -5.96
CA ASP A 210 -10.85 8.12 -5.78
C ASP A 210 -9.78 7.88 -4.68
N VAL A 211 -8.94 8.86 -4.43
CA VAL A 211 -7.88 8.76 -3.42
C VAL A 211 -8.46 8.54 -2.01
N GLU A 212 -9.63 9.10 -1.71
CA GLU A 212 -10.29 8.91 -0.41
C GLU A 212 -10.72 7.46 -0.22
N ASP A 213 -11.29 6.83 -1.25
CA ASP A 213 -11.68 5.41 -1.20
C ASP A 213 -10.46 4.51 -1.00
N LEU A 214 -9.33 4.84 -1.61
CA LEU A 214 -8.08 4.12 -1.39
C LEU A 214 -7.58 4.28 0.06
N CYS A 215 -7.66 5.48 0.61
CA CYS A 215 -7.33 5.72 2.03
C CYS A 215 -8.24 4.93 2.96
N GLU A 216 -9.54 4.86 2.68
CA GLU A 216 -10.49 4.04 3.45
C GLU A 216 -10.14 2.54 3.38
N ALA A 217 -9.79 2.02 2.20
CA ALA A 217 -9.38 0.63 2.04
C ALA A 217 -8.08 0.33 2.82
N ILE A 218 -7.11 1.24 2.78
CA ILE A 218 -5.89 1.12 3.59
C ILE A 218 -6.23 1.10 5.09
N TRP A 219 -7.14 1.95 5.52
CA TRP A 219 -7.61 1.99 6.91
C TRP A 219 -8.27 0.68 7.34
N LEU A 220 -9.09 0.09 6.49
CA LEU A 220 -9.67 -1.23 6.74
C LEU A 220 -8.59 -2.31 6.87
N CYS A 221 -7.60 -2.32 5.97
CA CYS A 221 -6.45 -3.23 6.08
C CYS A 221 -5.65 -3.05 7.36
N ALA A 222 -5.60 -1.83 7.88
CA ALA A 222 -4.87 -1.51 9.11
C ALA A 222 -5.64 -1.87 10.39
N THR A 223 -6.97 -1.88 10.36
CA THR A 223 -7.80 -1.94 11.57
C THR A 223 -8.63 -3.20 11.72
N LEU A 224 -8.99 -3.88 10.64
CA LEU A 224 -9.74 -5.12 10.71
C LEU A 224 -8.91 -6.21 11.39
N SER A 225 -9.53 -6.94 12.32
CA SER A 225 -8.86 -8.08 12.94
C SER A 225 -8.69 -9.22 11.93
N GLN A 226 -7.59 -9.98 12.04
CA GLN A 226 -7.35 -11.15 11.21
C GLN A 226 -8.45 -12.23 11.38
N SER A 227 -9.14 -12.22 12.50
CA SER A 227 -10.25 -13.14 12.76
C SER A 227 -11.52 -12.83 11.96
N VAL A 228 -11.69 -11.58 11.50
CA VAL A 228 -12.84 -11.18 10.65
C VAL A 228 -12.71 -11.73 9.23
N THR A 229 -11.52 -12.13 8.82
CA THR A 229 -11.25 -12.70 7.49
C THR A 229 -11.36 -14.22 7.44
N ASN A 230 -11.65 -14.85 8.59
CA ASN A 230 -11.74 -16.32 8.72
C ASN A 230 -13.17 -16.88 8.73
N ASP A 231 -14.21 -16.04 8.52
CA ASP A 231 -15.59 -16.49 8.46
C ASP A 231 -16.10 -16.56 6.98
#